data_0fed24bb124580d0bf958005d81989a5
#
_entry.id   0fed24bb124580d0bf958005d81989a5
#
_cell.length_a   1.000
_cell.length_b   1.000
_cell.length_c   1.000
_cell.angle_alpha   90.00
_cell.angle_beta   90.00
_cell.angle_gamma   90.00
#
_symmetry.space_group_name_H-M   'P 1'
#
loop_
_entity.id
_entity.type
_entity.pdbx_description
1 polymer ?
#
loop_
_entity_poly.entity_id
_entity_poly.type
_entity_poly.pdbx_seq_one_letter_code
_entity_poly.pdbx_strand_id
1 'polypeptide(L)'
;MEGTVSKVTDRLYLQDAYLYDFEATVIDIQENRVELDRTAFYVTGGGQPSDRGTIEWDGKTSFVSDVKTVDGKVWHFLEGDLPEAQTIVSASLDRQRRHKLMRTHKAMHILCGVMWQRWEKVVTGGNMDELSGRMDFELDEFPDGFAEQIENLCNSEINADRQIESSFLARSEAVLDRDL
;
A
#
# COMPACT_ATOMS: atom_id res chain seq x y z
N MET A 1 2.14 31.23 -22.72
CA MET A 1 2.73 29.98 -22.23
C MET A 1 1.82 29.52 -21.09
N GLU A 2 0.87 28.66 -21.40
CA GLU A 2 0.03 28.05 -20.36
C GLU A 2 0.90 27.10 -19.57
N GLY A 3 1.05 27.38 -18.28
CA GLY A 3 1.75 26.50 -17.36
C GLY A 3 0.99 25.17 -17.26
N THR A 4 1.58 24.12 -17.78
CA THR A 4 1.09 22.76 -17.62
C THR A 4 1.09 22.45 -16.11
N VAL A 5 -0.08 22.52 -15.48
CA VAL A 5 -0.25 22.00 -14.13
C VAL A 5 0.11 20.51 -14.20
N SER A 6 1.21 20.12 -13.59
CA SER A 6 1.60 18.72 -13.47
C SER A 6 0.43 17.98 -12.83
N LYS A 7 -0.26 17.13 -13.61
CA LYS A 7 -1.41 16.37 -13.13
C LYS A 7 -0.86 15.29 -12.20
N VAL A 8 -1.12 15.44 -10.91
CA VAL A 8 -0.72 14.44 -9.91
C VAL A 8 -1.51 13.16 -10.16
N THR A 9 -0.85 12.01 -10.17
CA THR A 9 -1.49 10.69 -10.31
C THR A 9 -2.57 10.51 -9.23
N ASP A 10 -3.81 10.27 -9.64
CA ASP A 10 -4.91 9.93 -8.73
C ASP A 10 -4.72 8.50 -8.17
N ARG A 11 -4.69 8.37 -6.84
CA ARG A 11 -4.42 7.11 -6.14
C ARG A 11 -5.72 6.41 -5.77
N LEU A 12 -6.28 5.66 -6.72
CA LEU A 12 -7.57 4.97 -6.59
C LEU A 12 -7.61 3.99 -5.40
N TYR A 13 -6.49 3.37 -5.05
CA TYR A 13 -6.40 2.46 -3.91
C TYR A 13 -6.69 3.09 -2.54
N LEU A 14 -6.66 4.43 -2.44
CA LEU A 14 -7.08 5.15 -1.23
C LEU A 14 -8.60 5.22 -1.10
N GLN A 15 -9.32 5.05 -2.19
CA GLN A 15 -10.79 5.09 -2.25
C GLN A 15 -11.37 3.68 -2.20
N ASP A 16 -10.77 2.75 -2.95
CA ASP A 16 -11.18 1.35 -3.00
C ASP A 16 -9.96 0.42 -3.03
N ALA A 17 -9.69 -0.24 -1.89
CA ALA A 17 -8.60 -1.20 -1.77
C ALA A 17 -8.83 -2.50 -2.56
N TYR A 18 -10.05 -2.77 -3.00
CA TYR A 18 -10.45 -3.96 -3.77
C TYR A 18 -10.60 -3.68 -5.27
N LEU A 19 -10.25 -2.50 -5.74
CA LEU A 19 -10.18 -2.19 -7.15
C LEU A 19 -8.93 -2.86 -7.75
N TYR A 20 -9.14 -3.88 -8.59
CA TYR A 20 -8.06 -4.67 -9.19
C TYR A 20 -7.85 -4.37 -10.67
N ASP A 21 -8.89 -3.93 -11.37
CA ASP A 21 -8.87 -3.67 -12.80
C ASP A 21 -9.30 -2.22 -13.05
N PHE A 22 -8.54 -1.47 -13.83
CA PHE A 22 -8.86 -0.07 -14.12
C PHE A 22 -8.24 0.37 -15.45
N GLU A 23 -8.74 1.45 -16.01
CA GLU A 23 -8.16 2.12 -17.17
C GLU A 23 -7.43 3.38 -16.73
N ALA A 24 -6.33 3.69 -17.39
CA ALA A 24 -5.55 4.90 -17.15
C ALA A 24 -4.92 5.41 -18.45
N THR A 25 -4.52 6.69 -18.44
CA THR A 25 -3.76 7.29 -19.54
C THR A 25 -2.30 7.43 -19.12
N VAL A 26 -1.39 7.04 -20.00
CA VAL A 26 0.06 7.28 -19.84
C VAL A 26 0.34 8.77 -20.01
N ILE A 27 0.86 9.42 -18.97
CA ILE A 27 1.12 10.88 -18.97
C ILE A 27 2.60 11.23 -19.09
N ASP A 28 3.51 10.31 -18.69
CA ASP A 28 4.96 10.47 -18.87
C ASP A 28 5.64 9.11 -18.99
N ILE A 29 6.82 9.09 -19.64
CA ILE A 29 7.62 7.88 -19.88
C ILE A 29 9.08 8.22 -19.64
N GLN A 30 9.78 7.38 -18.88
CA GLN A 30 11.22 7.49 -18.65
C GLN A 30 11.86 6.10 -18.56
N GLU A 31 12.90 5.86 -19.33
CA GLU A 31 13.61 4.58 -19.33
C GLU A 31 12.66 3.38 -19.45
N ASN A 32 12.51 2.58 -18.38
CA ASN A 32 11.64 1.41 -18.31
C ASN A 32 10.39 1.64 -17.45
N ARG A 33 9.94 2.88 -17.28
CA ARG A 33 8.83 3.23 -16.39
C ARG A 33 7.86 4.22 -17.02
N VAL A 34 6.61 4.13 -16.61
CA VAL A 34 5.55 5.04 -17.04
C VAL A 34 4.87 5.69 -15.83
N GLU A 35 4.46 6.94 -15.99
CA GLU A 35 3.55 7.64 -15.09
C GLU A 35 2.13 7.55 -15.66
N LEU A 36 1.17 7.16 -14.86
CA LEU A 36 -0.24 7.10 -15.21
C LEU A 36 -1.01 8.25 -14.57
N ASP A 37 -2.09 8.73 -15.22
CA ASP A 37 -2.96 9.78 -14.68
C ASP A 37 -3.71 9.32 -13.41
N ARG A 38 -3.90 8.01 -13.25
CA ARG A 38 -4.49 7.36 -12.08
C ARG A 38 -3.93 5.96 -11.89
N THR A 39 -3.99 5.44 -10.66
CA THR A 39 -3.51 4.08 -10.38
C THR A 39 -4.22 3.43 -9.20
N ALA A 40 -4.58 2.15 -9.34
CA ALA A 40 -4.97 1.29 -8.24
C ALA A 40 -3.79 0.48 -7.66
N PHE A 41 -2.61 0.50 -8.29
CA PHE A 41 -1.40 -0.11 -7.73
C PHE A 41 -0.94 0.65 -6.50
N TYR A 42 -0.81 -0.05 -5.36
CA TYR A 42 -0.22 0.51 -4.16
C TYR A 42 1.25 0.84 -4.40
N VAL A 43 1.66 2.02 -3.99
CA VAL A 43 3.03 2.51 -4.13
C VAL A 43 3.87 2.05 -2.94
N THR A 44 5.07 1.54 -3.18
CA THR A 44 6.01 1.18 -2.10
C THR A 44 6.15 2.32 -1.09
N GLY A 45 5.92 2.02 0.18
CA GLY A 45 6.03 3.00 1.26
C GLY A 45 5.63 2.44 2.62
N GLY A 46 6.10 3.04 3.70
CA GLY A 46 5.75 2.62 5.07
C GLY A 46 6.12 1.18 5.41
N GLY A 47 7.19 0.63 4.81
CA GLY A 47 7.58 -0.77 5.00
C GLY A 47 6.77 -1.79 4.17
N GLN A 48 5.73 -1.34 3.45
CA GLN A 48 4.95 -2.18 2.55
C GLN A 48 5.51 -2.12 1.12
N PRO A 49 5.76 -3.27 0.46
CA PRO A 49 6.12 -3.33 -0.94
C PRO A 49 4.93 -2.96 -1.84
N SER A 50 5.22 -2.55 -3.07
CA SER A 50 4.21 -2.25 -4.06
C SER A 50 3.43 -3.49 -4.51
N ASP A 51 2.28 -3.23 -5.12
CA ASP A 51 1.61 -4.23 -5.93
C ASP A 51 2.39 -4.55 -7.20
N ARG A 52 1.99 -5.65 -7.82
CA ARG A 52 2.42 -6.08 -9.14
C ARG A 52 1.20 -6.40 -10.00
N GLY A 53 1.42 -6.53 -11.31
CA GLY A 53 0.34 -6.86 -12.22
C GLY A 53 0.73 -6.63 -13.66
N THR A 54 -0.24 -6.29 -14.51
CA THR A 54 -0.02 -6.06 -15.94
C THR A 54 -0.67 -4.75 -16.39
N ILE A 55 -0.12 -4.19 -17.44
CA ILE A 55 -0.79 -3.18 -18.27
C ILE A 55 -0.88 -3.68 -19.70
N GLU A 56 -2.00 -3.40 -20.36
CA GLU A 56 -2.31 -3.87 -21.70
C GLU A 56 -2.75 -2.69 -22.58
N TRP A 57 -2.27 -2.66 -23.82
CA TRP A 57 -2.63 -1.68 -24.84
C TRP A 57 -2.35 -2.25 -26.24
N ASP A 58 -3.17 -1.97 -27.21
CA ASP A 58 -2.98 -2.33 -28.63
C ASP A 58 -2.56 -3.80 -28.85
N GLY A 59 -3.10 -4.74 -28.05
CA GLY A 59 -2.75 -6.16 -28.09
C GLY A 59 -1.37 -6.51 -27.53
N LYS A 60 -0.69 -5.57 -26.88
CA LYS A 60 0.56 -5.76 -26.14
C LYS A 60 0.27 -5.84 -24.63
N THR A 61 1.16 -6.51 -23.91
CA THR A 61 1.11 -6.63 -22.44
C THR A 61 2.51 -6.44 -21.87
N SER A 62 2.63 -5.65 -20.81
CA SER A 62 3.85 -5.55 -20.00
C SER A 62 3.56 -5.76 -18.54
N PHE A 63 4.54 -6.37 -17.84
CA PHE A 63 4.45 -6.64 -16.42
C PHE A 63 4.87 -5.42 -15.61
N VAL A 64 4.05 -5.03 -14.62
CA VAL A 64 4.39 -4.02 -13.61
C VAL A 64 5.10 -4.72 -12.47
N SER A 65 6.41 -4.58 -12.38
CA SER A 65 7.25 -5.25 -11.39
C SER A 65 7.38 -4.47 -10.08
N ASP A 66 7.25 -3.14 -10.14
CA ASP A 66 7.35 -2.26 -8.97
C ASP A 66 6.62 -0.93 -9.23
N VAL A 67 6.16 -0.28 -8.15
CA VAL A 67 5.56 1.07 -8.21
C VAL A 67 6.15 1.94 -7.10
N LYS A 68 6.75 3.08 -7.48
CA LYS A 68 7.45 3.98 -6.55
C LYS A 68 7.11 5.44 -6.80
N THR A 69 7.20 6.23 -5.74
CA THR A 69 7.23 7.69 -5.86
C THR A 69 8.68 8.15 -6.04
N VAL A 70 8.97 8.81 -7.15
CA VAL A 70 10.27 9.44 -7.42
C VAL A 70 9.99 10.88 -7.84
N ASP A 71 10.62 11.85 -7.20
CA ASP A 71 10.44 13.28 -7.45
C ASP A 71 8.96 13.75 -7.45
N GLY A 72 8.16 13.16 -6.55
CA GLY A 72 6.74 13.47 -6.39
C GLY A 72 5.80 12.82 -7.41
N LYS A 73 6.32 12.08 -8.39
CA LYS A 73 5.58 11.34 -9.41
C LYS A 73 5.48 9.87 -9.07
N VAL A 74 4.37 9.23 -9.44
CA VAL A 74 4.15 7.79 -9.27
C VAL A 74 4.58 7.05 -10.53
N TRP A 75 5.65 6.30 -10.44
CA TRP A 75 6.24 5.55 -11.53
C TRP A 75 5.94 4.06 -11.42
N HIS A 76 5.43 3.49 -12.52
CA HIS A 76 5.22 2.06 -12.71
C HIS A 76 6.38 1.51 -13.53
N PHE A 77 7.20 0.64 -12.92
CA PHE A 77 8.35 0.01 -13.58
C PHE A 77 7.87 -1.20 -14.37
N LEU A 78 8.17 -1.21 -15.67
CA LEU A 78 7.70 -2.21 -16.59
C LEU A 78 8.80 -3.16 -17.03
N GLU A 79 8.44 -4.43 -17.12
CA GLU A 79 9.21 -5.47 -17.81
C GLU A 79 8.47 -5.81 -19.10
N GLY A 80 9.07 -5.45 -20.24
CA GLY A 80 8.48 -5.59 -21.58
C GLY A 80 8.50 -4.29 -22.38
N ASP A 81 7.57 -4.17 -23.31
CA ASP A 81 7.39 -2.98 -24.13
C ASP A 81 6.84 -1.81 -23.31
N LEU A 82 7.09 -0.59 -23.76
CA LEU A 82 6.50 0.62 -23.18
C LEU A 82 5.38 1.14 -24.10
N PRO A 83 4.23 1.53 -23.54
CA PRO A 83 3.22 2.29 -24.30
C PRO A 83 3.72 3.70 -24.58
N GLU A 84 3.23 4.31 -25.66
CA GLU A 84 3.52 5.72 -25.96
C GLU A 84 2.76 6.66 -25.01
N ALA A 85 3.23 7.90 -24.90
CA ALA A 85 2.51 8.93 -24.15
C ALA A 85 1.12 9.16 -24.72
N GLN A 86 0.13 9.44 -23.87
CA GLN A 86 -1.29 9.59 -24.18
C GLN A 86 -2.00 8.28 -24.61
N THR A 87 -1.32 7.13 -24.54
CA THR A 87 -1.99 5.83 -24.74
C THR A 87 -2.91 5.53 -23.55
N ILE A 88 -4.10 5.05 -23.84
CA ILE A 88 -4.99 4.47 -22.83
C ILE A 88 -4.57 3.02 -22.62
N VAL A 89 -4.34 2.65 -21.38
CA VAL A 89 -3.96 1.30 -20.98
C VAL A 89 -5.01 0.70 -20.05
N SER A 90 -5.26 -0.59 -20.19
CA SER A 90 -6.01 -1.39 -19.21
C SER A 90 -5.02 -2.01 -18.24
N ALA A 91 -5.24 -1.84 -16.94
CA ALA A 91 -4.35 -2.31 -15.90
C ALA A 91 -5.04 -3.33 -15.01
N SER A 92 -4.33 -4.40 -14.67
CA SER A 92 -4.81 -5.48 -13.80
C SER A 92 -3.77 -5.81 -12.74
N LEU A 93 -4.19 -5.78 -11.46
CA LEU A 93 -3.34 -6.11 -10.32
C LEU A 93 -3.30 -7.62 -10.08
N ASP A 94 -2.17 -8.10 -9.55
CA ASP A 94 -2.11 -9.42 -8.93
C ASP A 94 -2.97 -9.44 -7.65
N ARG A 95 -4.19 -9.98 -7.80
CA ARG A 95 -5.19 -10.06 -6.72
C ARG A 95 -4.71 -10.89 -5.53
N GLN A 96 -3.95 -11.96 -5.79
CA GLN A 96 -3.46 -12.84 -4.72
C GLN A 96 -2.39 -12.13 -3.89
N ARG A 97 -1.45 -11.46 -4.56
CA ARG A 97 -0.43 -10.65 -3.90
C ARG A 97 -1.08 -9.53 -3.07
N ARG A 98 -1.97 -8.73 -3.66
CA ARG A 98 -2.69 -7.65 -2.97
C ARG A 98 -3.40 -8.19 -1.71
N HIS A 99 -4.14 -9.28 -1.83
CA HIS A 99 -4.87 -9.86 -0.70
C HIS A 99 -3.93 -10.33 0.41
N LYS A 100 -2.81 -10.96 0.08
CA LYS A 100 -1.80 -11.38 1.07
C LYS A 100 -1.17 -10.18 1.78
N LEU A 101 -0.79 -9.13 1.04
CA LEU A 101 -0.26 -7.88 1.61
C LEU A 101 -1.28 -7.21 2.53
N MET A 102 -2.54 -7.12 2.13
CA MET A 102 -3.61 -6.58 2.97
C MET A 102 -3.78 -7.36 4.27
N ARG A 103 -3.69 -8.69 4.24
CA ARG A 103 -3.75 -9.53 5.44
C ARG A 103 -2.57 -9.27 6.36
N THR A 104 -1.34 -9.21 5.82
CA THR A 104 -0.15 -8.89 6.62
C THR A 104 -0.28 -7.51 7.26
N HIS A 105 -0.69 -6.49 6.49
CA HIS A 105 -0.87 -5.13 6.98
C HIS A 105 -1.84 -5.07 8.16
N LYS A 106 -3.03 -5.70 8.02
CA LYS A 106 -4.01 -5.79 9.11
C LYS A 106 -3.45 -6.50 10.34
N ALA A 107 -2.75 -7.62 10.16
CA ALA A 107 -2.14 -8.36 11.28
C ALA A 107 -1.11 -7.50 12.02
N MET A 108 -0.30 -6.71 11.31
CA MET A 108 0.65 -5.79 11.92
C MET A 108 -0.06 -4.69 12.72
N HIS A 109 -1.15 -4.11 12.22
CA HIS A 109 -1.93 -3.14 12.99
C HIS A 109 -2.58 -3.75 14.23
N ILE A 110 -3.09 -4.98 14.16
CA ILE A 110 -3.60 -5.70 15.35
C ILE A 110 -2.47 -5.87 16.37
N LEU A 111 -1.28 -6.28 15.94
CA LEU A 111 -0.11 -6.39 16.82
C LEU A 111 0.26 -5.05 17.45
N CYS A 112 0.27 -3.95 16.69
CA CYS A 112 0.49 -2.60 17.23
C CYS A 112 -0.53 -2.28 18.34
N GLY A 113 -1.82 -2.52 18.11
CA GLY A 113 -2.88 -2.26 19.07
C GLY A 113 -2.72 -3.10 20.34
N VAL A 114 -2.40 -4.39 20.22
CA VAL A 114 -2.13 -5.30 21.34
C VAL A 114 -0.91 -4.83 22.16
N MET A 115 0.19 -4.45 21.48
CA MET A 115 1.40 -3.96 22.14
C MET A 115 1.13 -2.65 22.90
N TRP A 116 0.37 -1.75 22.30
CA TRP A 116 -0.01 -0.51 22.96
C TRP A 116 -0.93 -0.74 24.17
N GLN A 117 -2.00 -1.50 24.00
CA GLN A 117 -2.98 -1.75 25.09
C GLN A 117 -2.37 -2.49 26.27
N ARG A 118 -1.43 -3.40 26.03
CA ARG A 118 -0.90 -4.27 27.08
C ARG A 118 0.39 -3.77 27.73
N TRP A 119 1.25 -3.11 26.96
CA TRP A 119 2.58 -2.67 27.40
C TRP A 119 2.87 -1.19 27.16
N GLU A 120 1.92 -0.43 26.60
CA GLU A 120 2.08 0.98 26.22
C GLU A 120 3.31 1.24 25.34
N LYS A 121 3.65 0.25 24.48
CA LYS A 121 4.81 0.32 23.58
C LYS A 121 4.34 0.61 22.16
N VAL A 122 4.97 1.63 21.56
CA VAL A 122 4.78 1.98 20.14
C VAL A 122 5.76 1.22 19.25
N VAL A 123 5.37 1.01 18.00
CA VAL A 123 6.27 0.45 16.99
C VAL A 123 7.35 1.47 16.64
N THR A 124 8.61 1.04 16.60
CA THR A 124 9.77 1.89 16.26
C THR A 124 10.31 1.63 14.86
N GLY A 125 9.93 0.51 14.26
CA GLY A 125 10.30 0.15 12.89
C GLY A 125 9.60 -1.12 12.45
N GLY A 126 9.67 -1.39 11.15
CA GLY A 126 9.10 -2.60 10.60
C GLY A 126 9.14 -2.66 9.09
N ASN A 127 8.92 -3.84 8.57
CA ASN A 127 8.70 -4.11 7.16
C ASN A 127 7.77 -5.30 7.00
N MET A 128 7.21 -5.45 5.81
CA MET A 128 6.33 -6.56 5.51
C MET A 128 6.55 -7.08 4.09
N ASP A 129 6.10 -8.31 3.89
CA ASP A 129 5.94 -8.94 2.60
C ASP A 129 4.66 -9.80 2.61
N GLU A 130 4.43 -10.60 1.58
CA GLU A 130 3.28 -11.50 1.50
C GLU A 130 3.28 -12.48 2.68
N LEU A 131 2.25 -12.39 3.53
CA LEU A 131 2.03 -13.23 4.71
C LEU A 131 3.21 -13.27 5.70
N SER A 132 4.07 -12.25 5.68
CA SER A 132 5.23 -12.12 6.55
C SER A 132 5.46 -10.66 6.92
N GLY A 133 5.90 -10.40 8.15
CA GLY A 133 6.22 -9.06 8.61
C GLY A 133 7.14 -9.09 9.83
N ARG A 134 7.88 -8.00 10.00
CA ARG A 134 8.67 -7.74 11.19
C ARG A 134 8.25 -6.39 11.77
N MET A 135 8.15 -6.32 13.08
CA MET A 135 7.93 -5.09 13.81
C MET A 135 8.90 -5.00 14.98
N ASP A 136 9.45 -3.82 15.17
CA ASP A 136 10.41 -3.53 16.22
C ASP A 136 9.71 -2.72 17.33
N PHE A 137 9.87 -3.15 18.57
CA PHE A 137 9.34 -2.50 19.76
C PHE A 137 10.45 -2.37 20.82
N GLU A 138 10.51 -1.27 21.52
CA GLU A 138 11.45 -1.09 22.64
C GLU A 138 10.84 -1.63 23.93
N LEU A 139 11.20 -2.87 24.29
CA LEU A 139 10.83 -3.52 25.54
C LEU A 139 12.06 -3.57 26.46
N ASP A 140 11.90 -3.20 27.72
CA ASP A 140 12.98 -3.26 28.71
C ASP A 140 13.31 -4.72 29.06
N GLU A 141 12.27 -5.56 29.17
CA GLU A 141 12.38 -6.99 29.43
C GLU A 141 11.27 -7.73 28.70
N PHE A 142 11.53 -8.98 28.30
CA PHE A 142 10.52 -9.88 27.75
C PHE A 142 9.90 -10.69 28.88
N PRO A 143 8.59 -10.55 29.15
CA PRO A 143 7.91 -11.39 30.14
C PRO A 143 7.97 -12.88 29.77
N ASP A 144 7.92 -13.75 30.78
CA ASP A 144 7.79 -15.18 30.54
C ASP A 144 6.54 -15.49 29.72
N GLY A 145 6.67 -16.33 28.70
CA GLY A 145 5.58 -16.66 27.79
C GLY A 145 5.12 -15.50 26.87
N PHE A 146 5.95 -14.48 26.68
CA PHE A 146 5.62 -13.26 25.89
C PHE A 146 5.04 -13.57 24.50
N ALA A 147 5.67 -14.48 23.74
CA ALA A 147 5.21 -14.83 22.39
C ALA A 147 3.80 -15.46 22.43
N GLU A 148 3.55 -16.38 23.37
CA GLU A 148 2.24 -17.02 23.54
C GLU A 148 1.17 -16.02 23.98
N GLN A 149 1.50 -15.08 24.86
CA GLN A 149 0.58 -14.03 25.29
C GLN A 149 0.18 -13.14 24.10
N ILE A 150 1.15 -12.70 23.28
CA ILE A 150 0.88 -11.89 22.08
C ILE A 150 -0.01 -12.67 21.10
N GLU A 151 0.34 -13.91 20.80
CA GLU A 151 -0.43 -14.75 19.89
C GLU A 151 -1.89 -14.87 20.34
N ASN A 152 -2.12 -15.17 21.62
CA ASN A 152 -3.47 -15.30 22.18
C ASN A 152 -4.25 -14.00 22.13
N LEU A 153 -3.61 -12.84 22.42
CA LEU A 153 -4.25 -11.52 22.36
C LEU A 153 -4.58 -11.14 20.90
N CYS A 154 -3.64 -11.32 19.99
CA CYS A 154 -3.88 -11.04 18.55
C CYS A 154 -5.00 -11.93 18.00
N ASN A 155 -5.01 -13.23 18.33
CA ASN A 155 -6.05 -14.15 17.89
C ASN A 155 -7.42 -13.80 18.50
N SER A 156 -7.46 -13.29 19.73
CA SER A 156 -8.69 -12.77 20.34
C SER A 156 -9.27 -11.59 19.55
N GLU A 157 -8.43 -10.63 19.14
CA GLU A 157 -8.86 -9.49 18.33
C GLU A 157 -9.31 -9.92 16.91
N ILE A 158 -8.62 -10.89 16.31
CA ILE A 158 -9.03 -11.45 15.01
C ILE A 158 -10.40 -12.12 15.12
N ASN A 159 -10.61 -12.93 16.17
CA ASN A 159 -11.87 -13.64 16.38
C ASN A 159 -13.04 -12.72 16.76
N ALA A 160 -12.76 -11.52 17.25
CA ALA A 160 -13.78 -10.50 17.51
C ALA A 160 -14.41 -9.92 16.23
N ASP A 161 -13.80 -10.20 15.07
CA ASP A 161 -14.29 -9.84 13.71
C ASP A 161 -14.78 -8.38 13.61
N ARG A 162 -13.95 -7.45 14.09
CA ARG A 162 -14.32 -6.03 14.14
C ARG A 162 -14.38 -5.46 12.72
N GLN A 163 -15.42 -4.69 12.45
CA GLN A 163 -15.54 -3.95 11.20
C GLN A 163 -14.43 -2.89 11.09
N ILE A 164 -13.79 -2.81 9.93
CA ILE A 164 -12.79 -1.79 9.60
C ILE A 164 -13.42 -0.83 8.59
N GLU A 165 -13.44 0.45 8.94
CA GLU A 165 -13.95 1.52 8.10
C GLU A 165 -12.81 2.47 7.70
N SER A 166 -12.88 3.00 6.48
CA SER A 166 -11.99 4.05 5.99
C SER A 166 -12.77 5.32 5.80
N SER A 167 -12.23 6.45 6.24
CA SER A 167 -12.84 7.76 6.03
C SER A 167 -11.78 8.80 5.68
N PHE A 168 -12.22 9.89 5.06
CA PHE A 168 -11.39 11.05 4.78
C PHE A 168 -11.76 12.16 5.75
N LEU A 169 -10.78 12.69 6.46
CA LEU A 169 -10.94 13.86 7.33
C LEU A 169 -10.25 15.07 6.70
N ALA A 170 -10.82 16.25 6.91
CA ALA A 170 -10.12 17.48 6.59
C ALA A 170 -8.83 17.56 7.42
N ARG A 171 -7.74 18.03 6.82
CA ARG A 171 -6.44 18.12 7.52
C ARG A 171 -6.52 18.92 8.83
N SER A 172 -7.36 19.96 8.86
CA SER A 172 -7.60 20.77 10.06
C SER A 172 -8.24 20.00 11.20
N GLU A 173 -8.99 18.93 10.91
CA GLU A 173 -9.60 18.04 11.88
C GLU A 173 -8.65 16.93 12.28
N ALA A 174 -7.96 16.31 11.31
CA ALA A 174 -7.02 15.23 11.54
C ALA A 174 -5.86 15.62 12.47
N VAL A 175 -5.35 16.86 12.39
CA VAL A 175 -4.26 17.33 13.28
C VAL A 175 -4.68 17.55 14.73
N LEU A 176 -5.97 17.53 15.02
CA LEU A 176 -6.52 17.65 16.39
C LEU A 176 -6.75 16.27 17.02
N ASP A 177 -6.78 15.24 16.22
CA ASP A 177 -6.92 13.87 16.69
C ASP A 177 -5.56 13.34 17.15
N ARG A 178 -5.47 12.94 18.43
CA ARG A 178 -4.23 12.47 19.04
C ARG A 178 -3.94 10.99 18.77
N ASP A 179 -4.92 10.30 18.20
CA ASP A 179 -4.86 8.86 17.91
C ASP A 179 -4.55 8.57 16.43
N LEU A 180 -4.25 9.63 15.63
CA LEU A 180 -3.87 9.55 14.22
C LEU A 180 -2.36 9.78 14.00
#